data_de3cfd0ded24ed977c56dedbf76d13b3
#
_entry.id   de3cfd0ded24ed977c56dedbf76d13b3
#
_cell.length_a   1.000
_cell.length_b   1.000
_cell.length_c   1.000
_cell.angle_alpha   90.00
_cell.angle_beta   90.00
_cell.angle_gamma   90.00
#
_symmetry.space_group_name_H-M   'P 1'
#
loop_
_entity.id
_entity.type
_entity.pdbx_description
1 polymer ?
#
loop_
_entity_poly.entity_id
_entity_poly.type
_entity_poly.pdbx_seq_one_letter_code
_entity_poly.pdbx_strand_id
1 'polypeptide(L)'
;MKLMRLSFTLFAALVFSTVHAQSQPDAKITSESYKDWTYNCLASSVEEQCEIVTKVVTNDGGTFAQLSFQITKDGQGPLFQIAVPTLVDLKKFVDLEVDKTPLAKFGYSFCNRQACFVAERPAVEFIDALKRGNELVMTLRSVVNGDITTKISLLGFTDAFARLEG
;
A
#
# COMPACT_ATOMS: atom_id res chain seq x y z
N MET A 1 -11.25 26.07 -81.57
CA MET A 1 -11.23 25.08 -80.49
C MET A 1 -10.63 25.72 -79.23
N LYS A 2 -11.46 26.15 -78.28
CA LYS A 2 -11.02 26.83 -77.02
C LYS A 2 -11.00 25.80 -75.91
N LEU A 3 -9.78 25.56 -75.37
CA LEU A 3 -9.63 24.73 -74.14
C LEU A 3 -10.00 25.58 -72.95
N MET A 4 -11.01 25.13 -72.19
CA MET A 4 -11.45 25.71 -70.94
C MET A 4 -10.68 25.02 -69.81
N ARG A 5 -9.80 25.77 -69.15
CA ARG A 5 -9.05 25.29 -67.97
C ARG A 5 -9.95 25.43 -66.74
N LEU A 6 -10.33 24.30 -66.17
CA LEU A 6 -11.08 24.24 -64.90
C LEU A 6 -10.03 24.28 -63.75
N SER A 7 -9.98 25.38 -62.99
CA SER A 7 -9.19 25.50 -61.75
C SER A 7 -9.97 24.90 -60.60
N PHE A 8 -9.46 23.81 -60.04
CA PHE A 8 -10.02 23.16 -58.88
C PHE A 8 -9.27 23.70 -57.63
N THR A 9 -9.86 24.64 -56.92
CA THR A 9 -9.34 25.13 -55.63
C THR A 9 -9.69 24.17 -54.51
N LEU A 10 -8.68 23.46 -54.00
CA LEU A 10 -8.77 22.55 -52.87
C LEU A 10 -8.82 23.37 -51.57
N PHE A 11 -10.00 23.43 -50.93
CA PHE A 11 -10.17 24.09 -49.64
C PHE A 11 -9.83 23.07 -48.56
N ALA A 12 -8.63 23.15 -47.97
CA ALA A 12 -8.22 22.34 -46.84
C ALA A 12 -8.86 22.89 -45.55
N ALA A 13 -9.89 22.24 -45.04
CA ALA A 13 -10.49 22.54 -43.74
C ALA A 13 -9.57 22.00 -42.63
N LEU A 14 -8.87 22.90 -41.93
CA LEU A 14 -8.18 22.56 -40.67
C LEU A 14 -9.19 22.29 -39.55
N VAL A 15 -9.37 21.04 -39.22
CA VAL A 15 -10.17 20.63 -38.06
C VAL A 15 -9.27 20.81 -36.82
N PHE A 16 -9.47 21.89 -36.06
CA PHE A 16 -8.89 22.07 -34.75
C PHE A 16 -9.58 21.12 -33.76
N SER A 17 -8.95 20.00 -33.46
CA SER A 17 -9.37 19.12 -32.37
C SER A 17 -9.03 19.81 -31.05
N THR A 18 -10.03 20.33 -30.33
CA THR A 18 -9.88 20.81 -28.96
C THR A 18 -9.64 19.62 -28.04
N VAL A 19 -8.41 19.44 -27.60
CA VAL A 19 -8.08 18.50 -26.54
C VAL A 19 -8.69 19.05 -25.23
N HIS A 20 -9.77 18.48 -24.79
CA HIS A 20 -10.31 18.74 -23.46
C HIS A 20 -9.34 18.12 -22.44
N ALA A 21 -8.57 18.94 -21.75
CA ALA A 21 -7.86 18.52 -20.55
C ALA A 21 -8.91 18.13 -19.52
N GLN A 22 -9.06 16.83 -19.27
CA GLN A 22 -9.84 16.34 -18.14
C GLN A 22 -9.08 16.72 -16.89
N SER A 23 -9.59 17.69 -16.13
CA SER A 23 -9.13 17.98 -14.78
C SER A 23 -9.38 16.73 -13.93
N GLN A 24 -8.31 16.04 -13.52
CA GLN A 24 -8.42 15.02 -12.50
C GLN A 24 -8.98 15.68 -11.23
N PRO A 25 -9.95 15.04 -10.56
CA PRO A 25 -10.46 15.59 -9.30
C PRO A 25 -9.30 15.70 -8.32
N ASP A 26 -9.17 16.86 -7.67
CA ASP A 26 -8.14 17.13 -6.68
C ASP A 26 -8.28 16.13 -5.52
N ALA A 27 -7.40 15.14 -5.49
CA ALA A 27 -7.32 14.19 -4.40
C ALA A 27 -6.63 14.87 -3.21
N LYS A 28 -7.34 15.05 -2.11
CA LYS A 28 -6.78 15.60 -0.86
C LYS A 28 -6.13 14.47 -0.06
N ILE A 29 -4.83 14.58 0.19
CA ILE A 29 -4.11 13.68 1.07
C ILE A 29 -4.02 14.32 2.46
N THR A 30 -4.47 13.59 3.49
CA THR A 30 -4.26 13.93 4.89
C THR A 30 -3.28 12.91 5.48
N SER A 31 -2.27 13.37 6.21
CA SER A 31 -1.29 12.51 6.87
C SER A 31 -1.10 12.98 8.31
N GLU A 32 -1.22 12.06 9.27
CA GLU A 32 -1.10 12.31 10.71
C GLU A 32 -0.12 11.28 11.29
N SER A 33 0.83 11.76 12.12
CA SER A 33 1.84 10.88 12.73
C SER A 33 1.45 10.50 14.16
N TYR A 34 1.55 9.22 14.46
CA TYR A 34 1.33 8.60 15.76
C TYR A 34 2.61 7.84 16.18
N LYS A 35 3.62 8.58 16.61
CA LYS A 35 4.97 8.04 16.91
C LYS A 35 5.56 7.29 15.71
N ASP A 36 5.62 5.94 15.74
CA ASP A 36 6.22 5.11 14.70
C ASP A 36 5.21 4.65 13.65
N TRP A 37 3.95 5.09 13.77
CA TRP A 37 2.87 4.83 12.83
C TRP A 37 2.37 6.12 12.20
N THR A 38 1.94 6.03 10.95
CA THR A 38 1.37 7.16 10.22
C THR A 38 0.00 6.77 9.71
N TYR A 39 -1.00 7.61 9.98
CA TYR A 39 -2.30 7.56 9.33
C TYR A 39 -2.23 8.37 8.03
N ASN A 40 -2.61 7.78 6.92
CA ASN A 40 -2.75 8.43 5.62
C ASN A 40 -4.17 8.24 5.13
N CYS A 41 -4.77 9.31 4.65
CA CYS A 41 -6.10 9.26 4.07
C CYS A 41 -6.13 10.01 2.75
N LEU A 42 -6.53 9.32 1.69
CA LEU A 42 -6.74 9.86 0.36
C LEU A 42 -8.24 10.07 0.18
N ALA A 43 -8.68 11.31 0.28
CA ALA A 43 -10.06 11.69 -0.02
C ALA A 43 -10.15 12.13 -1.48
N SER A 44 -10.96 11.44 -2.26
CA SER A 44 -11.34 11.83 -3.62
C SER A 44 -12.85 12.08 -3.69
N SER A 45 -13.33 12.68 -4.77
CA SER A 45 -14.77 12.89 -5.00
C SER A 45 -15.57 11.58 -5.11
N VAL A 46 -14.91 10.46 -5.29
CA VAL A 46 -15.52 9.13 -5.51
C VAL A 46 -15.38 8.24 -4.28
N GLU A 47 -14.23 8.28 -3.62
CA GLU A 47 -13.92 7.38 -2.51
C GLU A 47 -12.88 7.96 -1.57
N GLU A 48 -13.04 7.66 -0.28
CA GLU A 48 -12.05 7.91 0.75
C GLU A 48 -11.35 6.59 1.09
N GLN A 49 -10.03 6.56 0.98
CA GLN A 49 -9.20 5.41 1.30
C GLN A 49 -8.19 5.81 2.37
N CYS A 50 -8.32 5.23 3.53
CA CYS A 50 -7.45 5.52 4.67
C CYS A 50 -6.71 4.27 5.11
N GLU A 51 -5.46 4.46 5.52
CA GLU A 51 -4.60 3.41 6.07
C GLU A 51 -3.78 3.94 7.24
N ILE A 52 -3.38 3.05 8.12
CA ILE A 52 -2.23 3.28 9.00
C ILE A 52 -1.06 2.45 8.49
N VAL A 53 0.13 3.02 8.55
CA VAL A 53 1.32 2.40 7.98
C VAL A 53 2.54 2.63 8.87
N THR A 54 3.41 1.61 8.93
CA THR A 54 4.78 1.73 9.43
C THR A 54 5.76 1.09 8.45
N LYS A 55 7.02 1.54 8.45
CA LYS A 55 8.06 1.08 7.54
C LYS A 55 9.30 0.64 8.31
N VAL A 56 9.86 -0.47 7.86
CA VAL A 56 11.21 -0.89 8.24
C VAL A 56 12.17 -0.34 7.20
N VAL A 57 13.09 0.52 7.64
CA VAL A 57 14.10 1.11 6.76
C VAL A 57 15.43 0.39 6.92
N THR A 58 16.17 0.27 5.82
CA THR A 58 17.54 -0.24 5.80
C THR A 58 18.52 0.87 6.17
N ASN A 59 19.77 0.51 6.49
CA ASN A 59 20.81 1.48 6.88
C ASN A 59 21.14 2.51 5.79
N ASP A 60 20.87 2.20 4.53
CA ASP A 60 21.02 3.10 3.36
C ASP A 60 19.77 3.95 3.09
N GLY A 61 18.75 3.86 3.97
CA GLY A 61 17.51 4.63 3.87
C GLY A 61 16.44 4.02 2.95
N GLY A 62 16.70 2.85 2.38
CA GLY A 62 15.69 2.10 1.61
C GLY A 62 14.58 1.53 2.49
N THR A 63 13.42 1.25 1.93
CA THR A 63 12.35 0.52 2.63
C THR A 63 12.55 -0.97 2.45
N PHE A 64 12.80 -1.69 3.55
CA PHE A 64 12.87 -3.16 3.56
C PHE A 64 11.46 -3.77 3.64
N ALA A 65 10.62 -3.27 4.51
CA ALA A 65 9.27 -3.76 4.66
C ALA A 65 8.30 -2.63 5.00
N GLN A 66 7.05 -2.82 4.64
CA GLN A 66 5.96 -1.93 5.03
C GLN A 66 4.82 -2.78 5.59
N LEU A 67 4.28 -2.37 6.73
CA LEU A 67 3.07 -2.94 7.30
C LEU A 67 1.98 -1.89 7.23
N SER A 68 0.78 -2.30 6.84
CA SER A 68 -0.37 -1.41 6.84
C SER A 68 -1.67 -2.09 7.27
N PHE A 69 -2.60 -1.28 7.78
CA PHE A 69 -3.98 -1.67 8.01
C PHE A 69 -4.91 -0.69 7.30
N GLN A 70 -5.97 -1.21 6.72
CA GLN A 70 -7.03 -0.45 6.05
C GLN A 70 -8.38 -0.95 6.52
N ILE A 71 -9.34 -0.05 6.74
CA ILE A 71 -10.74 -0.44 6.92
C ILE A 71 -11.40 -0.44 5.54
N THR A 72 -11.90 -1.59 5.13
CA THR A 72 -12.58 -1.74 3.85
C THR A 72 -14.10 -1.66 4.01
N LYS A 73 -14.79 -1.11 3.01
CA LYS A 73 -16.24 -0.89 3.06
C LYS A 73 -17.09 -2.17 2.96
N ASP A 74 -16.46 -3.31 2.74
CA ASP A 74 -17.14 -4.60 2.61
C ASP A 74 -17.61 -5.20 3.96
N GLY A 75 -17.30 -4.53 5.08
CA GLY A 75 -17.68 -4.95 6.43
C GLY A 75 -16.97 -6.20 6.95
N GLN A 76 -15.92 -6.67 6.25
CA GLN A 76 -15.17 -7.89 6.62
C GLN A 76 -14.05 -7.63 7.64
N GLY A 77 -14.04 -6.46 8.26
CA GLY A 77 -12.99 -6.06 9.20
C GLY A 77 -11.75 -5.47 8.52
N PRO A 78 -10.71 -5.15 9.31
CA PRO A 78 -9.51 -4.53 8.78
C PRO A 78 -8.72 -5.48 7.89
N LEU A 79 -8.24 -4.96 6.76
CA LEU A 79 -7.27 -5.62 5.89
C LEU A 79 -5.86 -5.30 6.42
N PHE A 80 -5.13 -6.32 6.81
CA PHE A 80 -3.72 -6.26 7.16
C PHE A 80 -2.86 -6.63 5.97
N GLN A 81 -1.84 -5.83 5.69
CA GLN A 81 -0.91 -6.09 4.61
C GLN A 81 0.54 -5.95 5.08
N ILE A 82 1.39 -6.83 4.56
CA ILE A 82 2.84 -6.72 4.65
C ILE A 82 3.37 -6.70 3.23
N ALA A 83 4.18 -5.70 2.89
CA ALA A 83 4.95 -5.64 1.65
C ALA A 83 6.43 -5.86 1.96
N VAL A 84 7.07 -6.81 1.27
CA VAL A 84 8.48 -7.18 1.43
C VAL A 84 9.16 -7.31 0.06
N PRO A 85 10.51 -7.28 -0.03
CA PRO A 85 11.22 -7.45 -1.31
C PRO A 85 10.87 -8.75 -2.04
N THR A 86 11.04 -8.78 -3.35
CA THR A 86 10.69 -9.93 -4.22
C THR A 86 11.58 -11.16 -4.05
N LEU A 87 12.73 -11.05 -3.37
CA LEU A 87 13.68 -12.16 -3.17
C LEU A 87 13.35 -13.00 -1.92
N VAL A 88 12.08 -13.33 -1.73
CA VAL A 88 11.59 -14.18 -0.64
C VAL A 88 11.24 -15.58 -1.12
N ASP A 89 11.36 -16.58 -0.24
CA ASP A 89 10.92 -17.95 -0.52
C ASP A 89 9.41 -18.07 -0.31
N LEU A 90 8.66 -18.09 -1.41
CA LEU A 90 7.20 -18.17 -1.42
C LEU A 90 6.61 -19.45 -0.83
N LYS A 91 7.45 -20.48 -0.58
CA LYS A 91 7.03 -21.72 0.07
C LYS A 91 7.10 -21.64 1.60
N LYS A 92 7.65 -20.54 2.12
CA LYS A 92 7.78 -20.27 3.55
C LYS A 92 6.77 -19.21 3.98
N PHE A 93 6.51 -19.17 5.26
CA PHE A 93 5.62 -18.18 5.88
C PHE A 93 6.41 -16.96 6.33
N VAL A 94 5.71 -15.87 6.51
CA VAL A 94 6.13 -14.74 7.32
C VAL A 94 5.69 -15.06 8.75
N ASP A 95 6.65 -15.23 9.66
CA ASP A 95 6.41 -15.49 11.07
C ASP A 95 6.36 -14.17 11.83
N LEU A 96 5.34 -14.01 12.67
CA LEU A 96 5.12 -12.81 13.49
C LEU A 96 5.08 -13.18 14.97
N GLU A 97 5.81 -12.40 15.78
CA GLU A 97 5.85 -12.52 17.25
C GLU A 97 5.66 -11.14 17.87
N VAL A 98 4.89 -11.03 18.94
CA VAL A 98 4.78 -9.80 19.76
C VAL A 98 5.42 -10.06 21.11
N ASP A 99 6.38 -9.21 21.48
CA ASP A 99 7.10 -9.28 22.77
C ASP A 99 7.59 -10.72 23.08
N LYS A 100 8.17 -11.41 22.07
CA LYS A 100 8.67 -12.80 22.11
C LYS A 100 7.59 -13.88 22.20
N THR A 101 6.32 -13.53 22.07
CA THR A 101 5.21 -14.49 22.02
C THR A 101 4.80 -14.70 20.56
N PRO A 102 4.80 -15.94 20.04
CA PRO A 102 4.31 -16.22 18.70
C PRO A 102 2.88 -15.71 18.50
N LEU A 103 2.65 -14.96 17.42
CA LEU A 103 1.35 -14.36 17.12
C LEU A 103 0.67 -15.01 15.92
N ALA A 104 1.35 -15.07 14.78
CA ALA A 104 0.77 -15.59 13.55
C ALA A 104 1.86 -16.03 12.54
N LYS A 105 1.42 -16.83 11.54
CA LYS A 105 2.20 -17.20 10.37
C LYS A 105 1.34 -16.99 9.14
N PHE A 106 1.80 -16.15 8.22
CA PHE A 106 1.06 -15.82 7.01
C PHE A 106 1.82 -16.24 5.76
N GLY A 107 1.11 -16.85 4.79
CA GLY A 107 1.63 -17.09 3.45
C GLY A 107 1.62 -15.81 2.61
N TYR A 108 2.38 -15.82 1.52
CA TYR A 108 2.33 -14.74 0.54
C TYR A 108 1.07 -14.88 -0.32
N SER A 109 0.32 -13.79 -0.45
CA SER A 109 -0.91 -13.74 -1.23
C SER A 109 -0.63 -13.53 -2.72
N PHE A 110 0.31 -12.66 -3.05
CA PHE A 110 0.77 -12.37 -4.42
C PHE A 110 2.09 -11.60 -4.42
N CYS A 111 2.72 -11.53 -5.59
CA CYS A 111 3.87 -10.64 -5.84
C CYS A 111 3.65 -9.83 -7.12
N ASN A 112 4.20 -8.63 -7.15
CA ASN A 112 4.33 -7.83 -8.35
C ASN A 112 5.82 -7.59 -8.67
N ARG A 113 6.14 -6.61 -9.54
CA ARG A 113 7.53 -6.31 -9.91
C ARG A 113 8.36 -5.68 -8.79
N GLN A 114 7.71 -5.07 -7.79
CA GLN A 114 8.36 -4.31 -6.72
C GLN A 114 8.42 -5.08 -5.40
N ALA A 115 7.38 -5.85 -5.06
CA ALA A 115 7.25 -6.48 -3.76
C ALA A 115 6.44 -7.77 -3.80
N CYS A 116 6.59 -8.60 -2.77
CA CYS A 116 5.68 -9.68 -2.41
C CYS A 116 4.82 -9.26 -1.23
N PHE A 117 3.57 -9.67 -1.23
CA PHE A 117 2.56 -9.22 -0.29
C PHE A 117 1.95 -10.37 0.49
N VAL A 118 1.81 -10.17 1.79
CA VAL A 118 0.80 -10.81 2.62
C VAL A 118 -0.41 -9.87 2.62
N ALA A 119 -1.61 -10.42 2.45
CA ALA A 119 -2.85 -9.66 2.51
C ALA A 119 -3.91 -10.52 3.21
N GLU A 120 -4.21 -10.21 4.47
CA GLU A 120 -5.01 -11.03 5.36
C GLU A 120 -6.01 -10.19 6.14
N ARG A 121 -7.06 -10.84 6.62
CA ARG A 121 -8.03 -10.28 7.56
C ARG A 121 -7.87 -10.97 8.90
N PRO A 122 -7.00 -10.48 9.75
CA PRO A 122 -6.70 -11.14 11.01
C PRO A 122 -7.89 -11.07 11.98
N ALA A 123 -7.97 -12.07 12.85
CA ALA A 123 -8.94 -12.07 13.93
C ALA A 123 -8.69 -10.90 14.90
N VAL A 124 -9.70 -10.56 15.71
CA VAL A 124 -9.63 -9.45 16.68
C VAL A 124 -8.49 -9.64 17.68
N GLU A 125 -8.21 -10.87 18.07
CA GLU A 125 -7.15 -11.23 19.01
C GLU A 125 -5.75 -10.85 18.49
N PHE A 126 -5.54 -10.91 17.17
CA PHE A 126 -4.31 -10.47 16.52
C PHE A 126 -4.12 -8.95 16.70
N ILE A 127 -5.16 -8.18 16.44
CA ILE A 127 -5.15 -6.71 16.57
C ILE A 127 -4.97 -6.33 18.05
N ASP A 128 -5.65 -7.02 18.95
CA ASP A 128 -5.53 -6.82 20.38
C ASP A 128 -4.11 -7.11 20.90
N ALA A 129 -3.45 -8.13 20.35
CA ALA A 129 -2.06 -8.40 20.69
C ALA A 129 -1.12 -7.25 20.24
N LEU A 130 -1.34 -6.70 19.06
CA LEU A 130 -0.59 -5.52 18.58
C LEU A 130 -0.88 -4.28 19.44
N LYS A 131 -2.13 -4.05 19.84
CA LYS A 131 -2.52 -2.91 20.68
C LYS A 131 -1.87 -2.96 22.08
N ARG A 132 -1.64 -4.17 22.62
CA ARG A 132 -1.01 -4.37 23.95
C ARG A 132 0.50 -4.52 23.91
N GLY A 133 1.07 -4.83 22.74
CA GLY A 133 2.48 -5.10 22.58
C GLY A 133 3.33 -3.84 22.45
N ASN A 134 4.65 -4.02 22.60
CA ASN A 134 5.64 -2.97 22.42
C ASN A 134 6.44 -3.16 21.13
N GLU A 135 6.74 -4.40 20.78
CA GLU A 135 7.59 -4.75 19.63
C GLU A 135 6.96 -5.93 18.87
N LEU A 136 6.80 -5.78 17.57
CA LEU A 136 6.50 -6.87 16.65
C LEU A 136 7.80 -7.32 16.00
N VAL A 137 8.11 -8.60 16.10
CA VAL A 137 9.22 -9.24 15.39
C VAL A 137 8.66 -9.97 14.18
N MET A 138 9.21 -9.66 13.02
CA MET A 138 8.87 -10.30 11.76
C MET A 138 10.07 -11.09 11.24
N THR A 139 9.88 -12.39 10.98
CA THR A 139 10.89 -13.25 10.35
C THR A 139 10.36 -13.77 9.01
N LEU A 140 11.17 -13.62 7.96
CA LEU A 140 10.90 -14.15 6.63
C LEU A 140 12.12 -14.85 6.07
N ARG A 141 11.92 -15.73 5.09
CA ARG A 141 12.98 -16.45 4.38
C ARG A 141 13.31 -15.75 3.08
N SER A 142 14.53 -15.23 2.95
CA SER A 142 15.08 -14.77 1.67
C SER A 142 15.71 -15.95 0.93
N VAL A 143 15.53 -16.01 -0.41
CA VAL A 143 16.21 -17.03 -1.25
C VAL A 143 17.71 -16.80 -1.38
N VAL A 144 18.19 -15.61 -1.04
CA VAL A 144 19.61 -15.21 -1.13
C VAL A 144 20.28 -15.23 0.23
N ASN A 145 19.64 -14.63 1.25
CA ASN A 145 20.27 -14.33 2.54
C ASN A 145 19.85 -15.27 3.68
N GLY A 146 18.97 -16.27 3.41
CA GLY A 146 18.42 -17.11 4.46
C GLY A 146 17.33 -16.40 5.27
N ASP A 147 17.23 -16.72 6.56
CA ASP A 147 16.23 -16.07 7.43
C ASP A 147 16.63 -14.64 7.76
N ILE A 148 15.70 -13.73 7.57
CA ILE A 148 15.83 -12.31 7.91
C ILE A 148 14.80 -12.00 8.97
N THR A 149 15.29 -11.52 10.12
CA THR A 149 14.45 -11.08 11.24
C THR A 149 14.57 -9.58 11.40
N THR A 150 13.43 -8.90 11.53
CA THR A 150 13.37 -7.46 11.76
C THR A 150 12.39 -7.14 12.88
N LYS A 151 12.63 -5.99 13.52
CA LYS A 151 11.84 -5.47 14.64
C LYS A 151 11.06 -4.26 14.18
N ILE A 152 9.81 -4.20 14.58
CA ILE A 152 8.86 -3.17 14.23
C ILE A 152 8.27 -2.64 15.52
N SER A 153 8.41 -1.35 15.75
CA SER A 153 7.85 -0.72 16.94
C SER A 153 6.31 -0.69 16.86
N LEU A 154 5.65 -1.01 17.96
CA LEU A 154 4.21 -0.87 18.13
C LEU A 154 3.82 0.44 18.85
N LEU A 155 4.81 1.32 19.12
CA LEU A 155 4.53 2.61 19.73
C LEU A 155 3.67 3.50 18.81
N GLY A 156 2.49 3.88 19.29
CA GLY A 156 1.52 4.67 18.55
C GLY A 156 0.54 3.84 17.71
N PHE A 157 0.71 2.51 17.63
CA PHE A 157 -0.22 1.65 16.89
C PHE A 157 -1.66 1.80 17.36
N THR A 158 -1.89 1.75 18.68
CA THR A 158 -3.23 1.85 19.28
C THR A 158 -3.93 3.15 18.89
N ASP A 159 -3.23 4.29 18.98
CA ASP A 159 -3.80 5.60 18.65
C ASP A 159 -4.05 5.74 17.14
N ALA A 160 -3.10 5.27 16.31
CA ALA A 160 -3.24 5.26 14.86
C ALA A 160 -4.41 4.36 14.42
N PHE A 161 -4.54 3.18 15.04
CA PHE A 161 -5.61 2.24 14.71
C PHE A 161 -6.98 2.78 15.12
N ALA A 162 -7.08 3.43 16.30
CA ALA A 162 -8.31 4.12 16.73
C ALA A 162 -8.69 5.25 15.75
N ARG A 163 -7.70 5.99 15.23
CA ARG A 163 -7.92 7.01 14.19
C ARG A 163 -8.42 6.41 12.88
N LEU A 164 -8.00 5.19 12.55
CA LEU A 164 -8.44 4.47 11.35
C LEU A 164 -9.89 3.96 11.48
N GLU A 165 -10.32 3.61 12.70
CA GLU A 165 -11.69 3.14 12.97
C GLU A 165 -12.72 4.30 12.95
N GLY A 166 -12.31 5.57 13.12
CA GLY A 166 -13.16 6.78 13.01
C GLY A 166 -13.34 7.53 14.31
#